data_3db3a859b7707cf29c463bd7bc41cf17
#
_entry.id   3db3a859b7707cf29c463bd7bc41cf17
#
_cell.length_a   1.000
_cell.length_b   1.000
_cell.length_c   1.000
_cell.angle_alpha   90.00
_cell.angle_beta   90.00
_cell.angle_gamma   90.00
#
_symmetry.space_group_name_H-M   'P 1'
#
loop_
_entity.id
_entity.type
_entity.pdbx_description
1 polymer ?
#
loop_
_entity_poly.entity_id
_entity_poly.type
_entity_poly.pdbx_seq_one_letter_code
_entity_poly.pdbx_strand_id
1 'polypeptide(L)'
;MKLLIVTISLSVIAIAFGSYLRIGTPKTVEAETAANLLPETVKFRIDASKSRFMVYADRTGVLYFKGRSHQIAVRDFDGEAALSLNALNPASLALNIRAASLEETSDVYTQKEKDIINGELKGIVLETEKYPAISFKSDEVKGEFRNGHFDIKIGGDIILHGVTRHIVIPATVTAEGETLHAKGEFSLDRKKFNVNATNAFHGTVRIKHKLNFTFDIVGERVQ
;
A
#
# COMPACT_ATOMS: atom_id res chain seq x y z
N MET A 1 -20.65 73.43 9.00
CA MET A 1 -19.90 74.69 8.99
C MET A 1 -18.74 74.56 8.06
N LYS A 2 -18.86 75.19 6.88
CA LYS A 2 -17.89 75.82 5.99
C LYS A 2 -16.68 74.99 5.61
N LEU A 3 -16.59 74.41 4.35
CA LEU A 3 -16.21 75.08 3.10
C LEU A 3 -14.73 75.56 3.12
N LEU A 4 -13.90 75.00 2.26
CA LEU A 4 -13.18 75.78 1.25
C LEU A 4 -12.53 74.87 0.15
N ILE A 5 -12.93 75.21 -1.05
CA ILE A 5 -12.39 74.77 -2.36
C ILE A 5 -11.16 75.62 -2.66
N VAL A 6 -10.08 75.10 -3.16
CA VAL A 6 -9.13 75.83 -3.99
C VAL A 6 -8.71 75.00 -5.19
N THR A 7 -9.24 75.42 -6.33
CA THR A 7 -8.76 75.07 -7.68
C THR A 7 -7.62 76.00 -8.06
N ILE A 8 -6.52 75.49 -8.59
CA ILE A 8 -5.61 76.23 -9.47
C ILE A 8 -5.27 75.40 -10.69
N SER A 9 -5.73 75.90 -11.81
CA SER A 9 -5.31 75.54 -13.16
C SER A 9 -4.14 76.37 -13.62
N LEU A 10 -3.20 75.86 -14.41
CA LEU A 10 -2.54 76.53 -15.55
C LEU A 10 -1.57 75.51 -16.21
N SER A 11 -1.88 75.00 -17.38
CA SER A 11 -1.49 75.44 -18.73
C SER A 11 -0.05 75.11 -19.14
N VAL A 12 0.02 74.11 -20.03
CA VAL A 12 0.72 74.03 -21.32
C VAL A 12 2.17 74.46 -21.43
N ILE A 13 3.04 73.52 -21.81
CA ILE A 13 3.95 73.64 -22.98
C ILE A 13 4.25 72.23 -23.50
N ALA A 14 3.92 72.03 -24.80
CA ALA A 14 4.34 70.91 -25.57
C ALA A 14 5.73 71.17 -26.17
N ILE A 15 6.67 70.22 -26.05
CA ILE A 15 7.81 70.11 -26.98
C ILE A 15 7.96 68.61 -27.34
N ALA A 16 7.75 68.32 -28.58
CA ALA A 16 8.00 67.04 -29.21
C ALA A 16 9.49 66.76 -29.31
N PHE A 17 9.93 65.55 -28.89
CA PHE A 17 11.06 64.88 -29.54
C PHE A 17 10.77 63.37 -29.48
N GLY A 18 10.65 62.79 -30.68
CA GLY A 18 10.40 61.38 -30.86
C GLY A 18 11.64 60.55 -30.54
N SER A 19 11.41 59.45 -29.88
CA SER A 19 12.21 58.23 -30.01
C SER A 19 11.31 57.06 -29.67
N TYR A 20 10.86 56.33 -30.67
CA TYR A 20 10.11 55.08 -30.53
C TYR A 20 10.99 54.04 -29.86
N LEU A 21 10.88 53.86 -28.56
CA LEU A 21 11.25 52.62 -27.92
C LEU A 21 10.05 51.69 -27.98
N ARG A 22 10.07 50.75 -28.89
CA ARG A 22 9.19 49.59 -28.83
C ARG A 22 9.56 48.79 -27.59
N ILE A 23 8.85 48.98 -26.50
CA ILE A 23 8.84 48.04 -25.39
C ILE A 23 8.07 46.85 -25.84
N GLY A 24 8.82 45.80 -26.25
CA GLY A 24 8.25 44.48 -26.51
C GLY A 24 7.54 43.99 -25.26
N THR A 25 6.27 43.68 -25.37
CA THR A 25 5.53 42.97 -24.30
C THR A 25 6.31 41.73 -23.93
N PRO A 26 6.56 41.45 -22.65
CA PRO A 26 7.15 40.18 -22.24
C PRO A 26 6.19 39.08 -22.65
N LYS A 27 6.63 38.24 -23.56
CA LYS A 27 5.95 37.02 -23.94
C LYS A 27 5.84 36.18 -22.67
N THR A 28 4.62 35.90 -22.28
CA THR A 28 4.26 34.99 -21.20
C THR A 28 4.84 33.59 -21.48
N VAL A 29 6.03 33.33 -20.99
CA VAL A 29 6.71 32.01 -21.10
C VAL A 29 6.57 31.24 -19.78
N GLU A 30 5.78 31.73 -18.81
CA GLU A 30 5.70 31.12 -17.49
C GLU A 30 4.61 30.06 -17.31
N ALA A 31 3.72 29.85 -18.29
CA ALA A 31 2.62 28.87 -18.13
C ALA A 31 2.92 27.45 -18.65
N GLU A 32 3.90 27.28 -19.54
CA GLU A 32 4.24 25.95 -20.08
C GLU A 32 5.24 25.15 -19.25
N THR A 33 6.01 25.81 -18.37
CA THR A 33 7.05 25.12 -17.59
C THR A 33 6.51 24.51 -16.30
N ALA A 34 5.37 24.95 -15.80
CA ALA A 34 4.76 24.41 -14.56
C ALA A 34 3.96 23.09 -14.79
N ALA A 35 3.50 22.83 -16.00
CA ALA A 35 2.75 21.60 -16.31
C ALA A 35 3.64 20.34 -16.39
N ASN A 36 4.95 20.50 -16.44
CA ASN A 36 5.92 19.42 -16.62
C ASN A 36 6.65 19.01 -15.33
N LEU A 37 6.18 19.45 -14.14
CA LEU A 37 6.84 19.20 -12.86
C LEU A 37 6.11 18.18 -11.98
N LEU A 38 5.01 17.60 -12.43
CA LEU A 38 4.43 16.48 -11.68
C LEU A 38 5.26 15.23 -11.99
N PRO A 39 5.77 14.53 -10.96
CA PRO A 39 6.51 13.30 -11.17
C PRO A 39 5.61 12.30 -11.88
N GLU A 40 6.10 11.74 -12.98
CA GLU A 40 5.39 10.71 -13.72
C GLU A 40 5.12 9.52 -12.80
N THR A 41 3.84 9.20 -12.64
CA THR A 41 3.41 8.06 -11.84
C THR A 41 3.26 6.84 -12.73
N VAL A 42 3.99 5.80 -12.44
CA VAL A 42 3.94 4.50 -13.11
C VAL A 42 3.05 3.56 -12.31
N LYS A 43 2.16 2.85 -13.01
CA LYS A 43 1.28 1.85 -12.42
C LYS A 43 1.79 0.44 -12.69
N PHE A 44 1.65 -0.42 -11.69
CA PHE A 44 2.03 -1.82 -11.76
C PHE A 44 0.84 -2.68 -11.29
N ARG A 45 0.49 -3.69 -12.08
CA ARG A 45 -0.47 -4.71 -11.69
C ARG A 45 0.26 -5.84 -10.99
N ILE A 46 -0.21 -6.24 -9.82
CA ILE A 46 0.37 -7.36 -9.07
C ILE A 46 0.09 -8.68 -9.79
N ASP A 47 1.13 -9.49 -9.94
CA ASP A 47 1.07 -10.84 -10.52
C ASP A 47 1.24 -11.88 -9.40
N ALA A 48 0.12 -12.46 -8.95
CA ALA A 48 0.12 -13.49 -7.91
C ALA A 48 0.90 -14.75 -8.32
N SER A 49 0.94 -15.08 -9.63
CA SER A 49 1.63 -16.28 -10.13
C SER A 49 3.14 -16.20 -10.00
N LYS A 50 3.70 -14.98 -10.00
CA LYS A 50 5.13 -14.69 -9.82
C LYS A 50 5.48 -14.25 -8.40
N SER A 51 4.49 -14.18 -7.52
CA SER A 51 4.62 -13.66 -6.18
C SER A 51 4.53 -14.75 -5.12
N ARG A 52 5.05 -14.46 -3.93
CA ARG A 52 4.92 -15.31 -2.76
C ARG A 52 4.40 -14.49 -1.59
N PHE A 53 3.28 -14.92 -1.00
CA PHE A 53 2.73 -14.31 0.19
C PHE A 53 2.40 -15.40 1.21
N MET A 54 3.00 -15.33 2.41
CA MET A 54 2.93 -16.36 3.44
C MET A 54 2.50 -15.79 4.78
N VAL A 55 1.74 -16.60 5.52
CA VAL A 55 1.33 -16.36 6.91
C VAL A 55 1.88 -17.46 7.78
N TYR A 56 2.59 -17.10 8.84
CA TYR A 56 3.12 -18.02 9.83
C TYR A 56 2.33 -17.88 11.13
N ALA A 57 1.74 -18.99 11.56
CA ALA A 57 0.93 -19.07 12.76
C ALA A 57 1.59 -20.05 13.75
N ASP A 58 2.29 -19.50 14.73
CA ASP A 58 3.00 -20.26 15.72
C ASP A 58 2.08 -20.82 16.80
N ARG A 59 2.47 -21.98 17.31
CA ARG A 59 1.84 -22.63 18.45
C ARG A 59 2.21 -21.99 19.79
N THR A 60 1.33 -22.16 20.78
CA THR A 60 1.51 -21.74 22.17
C THR A 60 0.67 -22.63 23.10
N GLY A 61 0.72 -22.38 24.41
CA GLY A 61 -0.04 -23.13 25.42
C GLY A 61 0.83 -24.06 26.23
N VAL A 62 0.24 -24.73 27.23
CA VAL A 62 0.99 -25.57 28.19
C VAL A 62 1.65 -26.76 27.50
N LEU A 63 0.97 -27.36 26.52
CA LEU A 63 1.49 -28.50 25.75
C LEU A 63 1.93 -28.08 24.33
N TYR A 64 2.45 -26.85 24.17
CA TYR A 64 2.85 -26.32 22.86
C TYR A 64 3.80 -27.25 22.08
N PHE A 65 4.65 -28.01 22.79
CA PHE A 65 5.61 -28.95 22.19
C PHE A 65 4.94 -30.14 21.48
N LYS A 66 3.67 -30.44 21.78
CA LYS A 66 2.85 -31.44 21.09
C LYS A 66 2.15 -30.90 19.86
N GLY A 67 2.09 -29.58 19.70
CA GLY A 67 1.48 -28.95 18.53
C GLY A 67 2.50 -28.73 17.40
N ARG A 68 2.00 -28.29 16.26
CA ARG A 68 2.80 -27.88 15.10
C ARG A 68 2.39 -26.48 14.66
N SER A 69 3.33 -25.67 14.17
CA SER A 69 3.06 -24.35 13.60
C SER A 69 2.53 -24.48 12.18
N HIS A 70 1.78 -23.51 11.71
CA HIS A 70 1.19 -23.47 10.39
C HIS A 70 1.95 -22.53 9.47
N GLN A 71 2.03 -22.92 8.18
CA GLN A 71 2.56 -22.10 7.09
C GLN A 71 1.47 -21.99 6.03
N ILE A 72 0.77 -20.88 6.04
CA ILE A 72 -0.37 -20.65 5.15
C ILE A 72 0.09 -19.84 3.95
N ALA A 73 -0.05 -20.38 2.75
CA ALA A 73 0.16 -19.63 1.51
C ALA A 73 -1.11 -18.89 1.10
N VAL A 74 -0.95 -17.65 0.65
CA VAL A 74 -2.01 -16.88 -0.02
C VAL A 74 -1.84 -17.10 -1.52
N ARG A 75 -2.80 -17.76 -2.18
CA ARG A 75 -2.67 -18.22 -3.58
C ARG A 75 -3.31 -17.29 -4.59
N ASP A 76 -4.40 -16.64 -4.23
CA ASP A 76 -5.16 -15.82 -5.15
C ASP A 76 -5.35 -14.41 -4.57
N PHE A 77 -4.66 -13.48 -5.18
CA PHE A 77 -4.72 -12.06 -4.86
C PHE A 77 -4.39 -11.25 -6.11
N ASP A 78 -4.95 -10.06 -6.16
CA ASP A 78 -4.72 -9.07 -7.18
C ASP A 78 -4.52 -7.70 -6.55
N GLY A 79 -4.02 -6.76 -7.33
CA GLY A 79 -3.85 -5.40 -6.85
C GLY A 79 -3.14 -4.50 -7.84
N GLU A 80 -3.09 -3.23 -7.48
CA GLU A 80 -2.39 -2.20 -8.22
C GLU A 80 -1.48 -1.41 -7.27
N ALA A 81 -0.23 -1.26 -7.67
CA ALA A 81 0.71 -0.33 -7.05
C ALA A 81 0.97 0.83 -8.01
N ALA A 82 1.05 2.04 -7.49
CA ALA A 82 1.50 3.19 -8.25
C ALA A 82 2.64 3.87 -7.50
N LEU A 83 3.67 4.29 -8.23
CA LEU A 83 4.76 5.06 -7.64
C LEU A 83 5.41 5.95 -8.71
N SER A 84 6.01 7.05 -8.28
CA SER A 84 6.91 7.81 -9.12
C SER A 84 8.33 7.23 -8.99
N LEU A 85 8.98 6.99 -10.14
CA LEU A 85 10.35 6.43 -10.17
C LEU A 85 11.41 7.42 -9.64
N ASN A 86 11.08 8.71 -9.61
CA ASN A 86 11.98 9.79 -9.20
C ASN A 86 11.66 10.38 -7.83
N ALA A 87 10.50 10.04 -7.25
CA ALA A 87 10.06 10.53 -5.94
C ALA A 87 9.04 9.57 -5.35
N LEU A 88 9.05 9.40 -4.01
CA LEU A 88 8.08 8.54 -3.33
C LEU A 88 6.63 9.05 -3.36
N ASN A 89 6.40 10.30 -3.70
CA ASN A 89 5.06 10.87 -3.82
C ASN A 89 4.82 11.36 -5.25
N PRO A 90 3.69 10.98 -5.83
CA PRO A 90 2.65 10.11 -5.26
C PRO A 90 3.00 8.62 -5.33
N ALA A 91 2.65 7.86 -4.27
CA ALA A 91 2.70 6.41 -4.27
C ALA A 91 1.45 5.83 -3.60
N SER A 92 0.97 4.69 -4.08
CA SER A 92 -0.21 4.02 -3.53
C SER A 92 -0.16 2.51 -3.74
N LEU A 93 -0.92 1.78 -2.91
CA LEU A 93 -1.13 0.34 -3.03
C LEU A 93 -2.59 0.00 -2.73
N ALA A 94 -3.21 -0.76 -3.60
CA ALA A 94 -4.47 -1.44 -3.34
C ALA A 94 -4.28 -2.94 -3.58
N LEU A 95 -4.74 -3.77 -2.64
CA LEU A 95 -4.60 -5.22 -2.69
C LEU A 95 -5.92 -5.88 -2.32
N ASN A 96 -6.31 -6.89 -3.07
CA ASN A 96 -7.44 -7.76 -2.82
C ASN A 96 -6.96 -9.21 -2.73
N ILE A 97 -7.43 -9.93 -1.72
CA ILE A 97 -7.11 -11.35 -1.50
C ILE A 97 -8.43 -12.12 -1.42
N ARG A 98 -8.55 -13.19 -2.17
CA ARG A 98 -9.65 -14.14 -2.00
C ARG A 98 -9.39 -15.01 -0.78
N ALA A 99 -10.18 -14.82 0.29
CA ALA A 99 -9.96 -15.50 1.59
C ALA A 99 -9.94 -17.03 1.46
N ALA A 100 -10.75 -17.62 0.58
CA ALA A 100 -10.80 -19.05 0.32
C ALA A 100 -9.54 -19.61 -0.38
N SER A 101 -8.62 -18.74 -0.84
CA SER A 101 -7.35 -19.16 -1.48
C SER A 101 -6.22 -19.43 -0.48
N LEU A 102 -6.44 -19.15 0.80
CA LEU A 102 -5.48 -19.43 1.84
C LEU A 102 -5.42 -20.94 2.11
N GLU A 103 -4.20 -21.51 2.11
CA GLU A 103 -4.01 -22.94 2.28
C GLU A 103 -2.75 -23.29 3.08
N GLU A 104 -2.85 -24.36 3.88
CA GLU A 104 -1.73 -24.94 4.63
C GLU A 104 -0.74 -25.60 3.67
N THR A 105 0.55 -25.24 3.79
CA THR A 105 1.61 -25.73 2.90
C THR A 105 2.77 -26.41 3.64
N SER A 106 2.80 -26.35 4.97
CA SER A 106 3.90 -26.92 5.73
C SER A 106 4.07 -28.42 5.52
N ASP A 107 5.32 -28.85 5.34
CA ASP A 107 5.67 -30.25 5.11
C ASP A 107 5.58 -31.13 6.36
N VAL A 108 5.34 -30.53 7.54
CA VAL A 108 5.11 -31.28 8.79
C VAL A 108 3.73 -31.94 8.86
N TYR A 109 2.85 -31.63 7.91
CA TYR A 109 1.51 -32.20 7.79
C TYR A 109 1.39 -33.10 6.57
N THR A 110 0.72 -34.25 6.75
CA THR A 110 0.29 -35.10 5.64
C THR A 110 -0.80 -34.40 4.81
N GLN A 111 -1.04 -34.84 3.58
CA GLN A 111 -2.08 -34.25 2.74
C GLN A 111 -3.47 -34.32 3.41
N LYS A 112 -3.81 -35.43 4.04
CA LYS A 112 -5.07 -35.59 4.77
C LYS A 112 -5.21 -34.58 5.91
N GLU A 113 -4.12 -34.31 6.65
CA GLU A 113 -4.13 -33.27 7.70
C GLU A 113 -4.28 -31.87 7.11
N LYS A 114 -3.59 -31.58 6.00
CA LYS A 114 -3.75 -30.29 5.27
C LYS A 114 -5.20 -30.07 4.82
N ASP A 115 -5.86 -31.11 4.31
CA ASP A 115 -7.26 -31.01 3.88
C ASP A 115 -8.19 -30.66 5.04
N ILE A 116 -7.99 -31.27 6.21
CA ILE A 116 -8.73 -30.94 7.44
C ILE A 116 -8.46 -29.51 7.88
N ILE A 117 -7.16 -29.11 7.96
CA ILE A 117 -6.74 -27.76 8.35
C ILE A 117 -7.33 -26.72 7.40
N ASN A 118 -7.30 -26.97 6.09
CA ASN A 118 -7.86 -26.10 5.09
C ASN A 118 -9.40 -25.97 5.20
N GLY A 119 -10.09 -27.05 5.56
CA GLY A 119 -11.51 -27.02 5.86
C GLY A 119 -11.84 -26.13 7.07
N GLU A 120 -11.11 -26.30 8.17
CA GLU A 120 -11.25 -25.46 9.38
C GLU A 120 -10.85 -24.00 9.12
N LEU A 121 -9.76 -23.77 8.39
CA LEU A 121 -9.29 -22.42 8.02
C LEU A 121 -10.38 -21.65 7.28
N LYS A 122 -11.03 -22.29 6.30
CA LYS A 122 -12.08 -21.66 5.49
C LYS A 122 -13.42 -21.54 6.22
N GLY A 123 -13.86 -22.61 6.88
CA GLY A 123 -15.20 -22.66 7.47
C GLY A 123 -15.31 -22.01 8.85
N ILE A 124 -14.26 -22.12 9.67
CA ILE A 124 -14.31 -21.74 11.10
C ILE A 124 -13.45 -20.51 11.39
N VAL A 125 -12.20 -20.47 10.86
CA VAL A 125 -11.24 -19.44 11.23
C VAL A 125 -11.48 -18.15 10.45
N LEU A 126 -11.67 -18.26 9.14
CA LEU A 126 -11.88 -17.13 8.22
C LEU A 126 -13.33 -16.92 7.83
N GLU A 127 -14.21 -17.92 8.06
CA GLU A 127 -15.63 -17.86 7.67
C GLU A 127 -15.78 -17.33 6.23
N THR A 128 -15.10 -17.97 5.26
CA THR A 128 -14.89 -17.41 3.91
C THR A 128 -16.17 -17.23 3.10
N GLU A 129 -17.28 -17.90 3.45
CA GLU A 129 -18.61 -17.67 2.88
C GLU A 129 -19.16 -16.30 3.30
N LYS A 130 -18.88 -15.88 4.53
CA LYS A 130 -19.34 -14.61 5.09
C LYS A 130 -18.36 -13.47 4.80
N TYR A 131 -17.08 -13.77 4.80
CA TYR A 131 -15.99 -12.82 4.58
C TYR A 131 -15.10 -13.29 3.42
N PRO A 132 -15.59 -13.22 2.17
CA PRO A 132 -14.90 -13.81 1.01
C PRO A 132 -13.62 -13.09 0.60
N ALA A 133 -13.45 -11.83 1.01
CA ALA A 133 -12.33 -11.00 0.63
C ALA A 133 -11.60 -10.41 1.84
N ILE A 134 -10.28 -10.27 1.70
CA ILE A 134 -9.42 -9.47 2.55
C ILE A 134 -8.87 -8.36 1.66
N SER A 135 -9.01 -7.10 2.05
CA SER A 135 -8.53 -5.98 1.24
C SER A 135 -7.61 -5.06 2.03
N PHE A 136 -6.68 -4.43 1.32
CA PHE A 136 -5.83 -3.37 1.86
C PHE A 136 -5.81 -2.20 0.89
N LYS A 137 -5.91 -0.98 1.43
CA LYS A 137 -5.77 0.25 0.65
C LYS A 137 -4.87 1.22 1.43
N SER A 138 -3.79 1.65 0.80
CA SER A 138 -2.89 2.63 1.39
C SER A 138 -3.50 4.03 1.38
N ASP A 139 -3.18 4.80 2.40
CA ASP A 139 -3.44 6.23 2.52
C ASP A 139 -2.14 7.05 2.64
N GLU A 140 -1.05 6.39 3.02
CA GLU A 140 0.26 7.03 3.15
C GLU A 140 1.39 6.08 2.76
N VAL A 141 2.38 6.60 2.00
CA VAL A 141 3.65 5.89 1.74
C VAL A 141 4.80 6.81 2.12
N LYS A 142 5.65 6.37 3.03
CA LYS A 142 6.83 7.11 3.50
C LYS A 142 8.08 6.25 3.37
N GLY A 143 9.22 6.88 3.09
CA GLY A 143 10.51 6.19 3.05
C GLY A 143 11.54 6.98 2.27
N GLU A 144 12.57 6.29 1.83
CA GLU A 144 13.71 6.89 1.15
C GLU A 144 14.29 5.95 0.09
N PHE A 145 14.91 6.54 -0.93
CA PHE A 145 15.66 5.80 -1.93
C PHE A 145 17.11 5.65 -1.46
N ARG A 146 17.59 4.41 -1.37
CA ARG A 146 18.97 4.07 -1.00
C ARG A 146 19.50 2.90 -1.84
N ASN A 147 20.71 2.99 -2.31
CA ASN A 147 21.43 1.87 -2.95
C ASN A 147 20.61 1.15 -4.05
N GLY A 148 19.81 1.89 -4.83
CA GLY A 148 19.04 1.32 -5.94
C GLY A 148 17.68 0.75 -5.56
N HIS A 149 17.22 0.90 -4.31
CA HIS A 149 15.89 0.48 -3.87
C HIS A 149 15.23 1.54 -2.98
N PHE A 150 13.94 1.41 -2.78
CA PHE A 150 13.17 2.21 -1.84
C PHE A 150 12.94 1.40 -0.56
N ASP A 151 13.38 1.93 0.58
CA ASP A 151 12.96 1.43 1.90
C ASP A 151 11.75 2.24 2.35
N ILE A 152 10.57 1.61 2.38
CA ILE A 152 9.30 2.30 2.57
C ILE A 152 8.48 1.72 3.72
N LYS A 153 7.56 2.53 4.22
CA LYS A 153 6.48 2.16 5.12
C LYS A 153 5.17 2.55 4.44
N ILE A 154 4.31 1.57 4.22
CA ILE A 154 3.01 1.72 3.57
C ILE A 154 1.96 1.73 4.68
N GLY A 155 1.40 2.90 5.00
CA GLY A 155 0.26 3.07 5.90
C GLY A 155 -1.04 2.86 5.14
N GLY A 156 -2.05 2.29 5.80
CA GLY A 156 -3.35 2.09 5.17
C GLY A 156 -4.30 1.21 5.96
N ASP A 157 -5.51 1.09 5.47
CA ASP A 157 -6.56 0.31 6.08
C ASP A 157 -6.63 -1.09 5.49
N ILE A 158 -6.55 -2.09 6.37
CA ILE A 158 -6.87 -3.49 6.05
C ILE A 158 -8.28 -3.82 6.53
N ILE A 159 -9.05 -4.52 5.68
CA ILE A 159 -10.32 -5.14 6.04
C ILE A 159 -10.09 -6.64 6.09
N LEU A 160 -10.18 -7.23 7.28
CA LEU A 160 -10.04 -8.65 7.52
C LEU A 160 -11.17 -9.12 8.42
N HIS A 161 -11.88 -10.19 8.02
CA HIS A 161 -12.98 -10.78 8.78
C HIS A 161 -14.06 -9.74 9.19
N GLY A 162 -14.35 -8.79 8.26
CA GLY A 162 -15.30 -7.70 8.45
C GLY A 162 -14.84 -6.56 9.37
N VAL A 163 -13.59 -6.60 9.87
CA VAL A 163 -13.04 -5.57 10.74
C VAL A 163 -12.01 -4.73 9.99
N THR A 164 -12.20 -3.42 9.98
CA THR A 164 -11.23 -2.46 9.41
C THR A 164 -10.23 -2.00 10.47
N ARG A 165 -8.94 -2.01 10.14
CA ARG A 165 -7.87 -1.49 10.98
C ARG A 165 -6.81 -0.80 10.14
N HIS A 166 -6.32 0.33 10.63
CA HIS A 166 -5.11 0.95 10.07
C HIS A 166 -3.87 0.17 10.51
N ILE A 167 -3.01 -0.16 9.53
CA ILE A 167 -1.74 -0.87 9.74
C ILE A 167 -0.63 -0.18 8.97
N VAL A 168 0.63 -0.49 9.33
CA VAL A 168 1.82 -0.04 8.61
C VAL A 168 2.62 -1.25 8.18
N ILE A 169 2.89 -1.37 6.88
CA ILE A 169 3.63 -2.46 6.26
C ILE A 169 4.99 -1.93 5.81
N PRO A 170 6.11 -2.38 6.40
CA PRO A 170 7.43 -2.08 5.89
C PRO A 170 7.72 -2.91 4.63
N ALA A 171 8.37 -2.30 3.64
CA ALA A 171 8.77 -2.98 2.42
C ALA A 171 10.06 -2.38 1.86
N THR A 172 10.85 -3.22 1.19
CA THR A 172 11.91 -2.82 0.28
C THR A 172 11.41 -3.02 -1.14
N VAL A 173 11.42 -1.96 -1.95
CA VAL A 173 10.87 -1.95 -3.31
C VAL A 173 11.94 -1.59 -4.32
N THR A 174 12.08 -2.41 -5.36
CA THR A 174 12.86 -2.10 -6.57
C THR A 174 11.92 -2.01 -7.77
N ALA A 175 12.20 -1.08 -8.68
CA ALA A 175 11.50 -0.97 -9.95
C ALA A 175 12.54 -0.95 -11.06
N GLU A 176 12.54 -1.98 -11.91
CA GLU A 176 13.50 -2.16 -13.00
C GLU A 176 12.74 -2.42 -14.31
N GLY A 177 12.82 -1.46 -15.25
CA GLY A 177 12.09 -1.55 -16.51
C GLY A 177 10.58 -1.64 -16.30
N GLU A 178 10.00 -2.76 -16.74
CA GLU A 178 8.56 -3.02 -16.67
C GLU A 178 8.15 -3.78 -15.39
N THR A 179 9.08 -4.06 -14.48
CA THR A 179 8.83 -4.91 -13.32
C THR A 179 9.08 -4.17 -12.00
N LEU A 180 8.18 -4.36 -11.06
CA LEU A 180 8.31 -3.94 -9.66
C LEU A 180 8.47 -5.18 -8.79
N HIS A 181 9.44 -5.15 -7.88
CA HIS A 181 9.61 -6.14 -6.82
C HIS A 181 9.43 -5.48 -5.46
N ALA A 182 8.60 -6.05 -4.60
CA ALA A 182 8.38 -5.59 -3.24
C ALA A 182 8.53 -6.76 -2.26
N LYS A 183 9.44 -6.61 -1.28
CA LYS A 183 9.69 -7.62 -0.25
C LYS A 183 9.52 -7.01 1.13
N GLY A 184 9.01 -7.81 2.06
CA GLY A 184 8.89 -7.35 3.43
C GLY A 184 8.29 -8.40 4.36
N GLU A 185 8.21 -7.97 5.61
CA GLU A 185 7.58 -8.74 6.67
C GLU A 185 6.85 -7.82 7.64
N PHE A 186 5.73 -8.28 8.18
CA PHE A 186 4.98 -7.57 9.20
C PHE A 186 4.22 -8.55 10.09
N SER A 187 3.55 -8.05 11.12
CA SER A 187 2.78 -8.89 12.03
C SER A 187 1.44 -8.26 12.34
N LEU A 188 0.41 -9.10 12.49
CA LEU A 188 -0.90 -8.69 12.97
C LEU A 188 -1.32 -9.52 14.19
N ASP A 189 -2.08 -8.89 15.07
CA ASP A 189 -2.80 -9.62 16.12
C ASP A 189 -4.18 -10.03 15.58
N ARG A 190 -4.37 -11.34 15.33
CA ARG A 190 -5.60 -11.90 14.79
C ARG A 190 -6.84 -11.59 15.63
N LYS A 191 -6.69 -11.45 16.95
CA LYS A 191 -7.80 -11.13 17.85
C LYS A 191 -8.37 -9.73 17.61
N LYS A 192 -7.56 -8.79 17.14
CA LYS A 192 -8.03 -7.45 16.76
C LYS A 192 -8.96 -7.46 15.56
N PHE A 193 -9.02 -8.58 14.84
CA PHE A 193 -9.89 -8.80 13.68
C PHE A 193 -10.98 -9.86 13.93
N ASN A 194 -11.20 -10.24 15.19
CA ASN A 194 -12.15 -11.30 15.57
C ASN A 194 -11.86 -12.67 14.92
N VAL A 195 -10.63 -12.89 14.43
CA VAL A 195 -10.24 -14.18 13.87
C VAL A 195 -9.87 -15.13 14.99
N ASN A 196 -10.70 -16.16 15.18
CA ASN A 196 -10.51 -17.18 16.21
C ASN A 196 -9.91 -18.43 15.59
N ALA A 197 -8.70 -18.80 16.04
CA ALA A 197 -8.08 -20.05 15.63
C ALA A 197 -8.71 -21.21 16.42
N THR A 198 -8.79 -22.36 15.78
CA THR A 198 -9.11 -23.63 16.43
C THR A 198 -8.02 -23.98 17.46
N ASN A 199 -8.36 -24.83 18.40
CA ASN A 199 -7.42 -25.32 19.41
C ASN A 199 -7.44 -26.85 19.45
N ALA A 200 -6.33 -27.41 19.89
CA ALA A 200 -6.18 -28.86 20.01
C ALA A 200 -5.99 -29.25 21.48
N PHE A 201 -6.15 -30.57 21.75
CA PHE A 201 -5.95 -31.15 23.07
C PHE A 201 -6.68 -30.37 24.20
N HIS A 202 -7.99 -30.16 24.01
CA HIS A 202 -8.85 -29.44 24.95
C HIS A 202 -8.32 -28.03 25.33
N GLY A 203 -7.72 -27.33 24.34
CA GLY A 203 -7.22 -25.95 24.52
C GLY A 203 -5.84 -25.84 25.15
N THR A 204 -5.14 -26.95 25.42
CA THR A 204 -3.77 -26.95 25.94
C THR A 204 -2.73 -26.63 24.86
N VAL A 205 -3.07 -26.81 23.58
CA VAL A 205 -2.32 -26.35 22.40
C VAL A 205 -3.16 -25.31 21.67
N ARG A 206 -2.59 -24.15 21.45
CA ARG A 206 -3.25 -22.99 20.82
C ARG A 206 -2.33 -22.36 19.77
N ILE A 207 -2.90 -21.54 18.92
CA ILE A 207 -2.17 -20.66 18.02
C ILE A 207 -1.99 -19.30 18.67
N LYS A 208 -0.77 -18.74 18.58
CA LYS A 208 -0.45 -17.38 19.07
C LYS A 208 -1.41 -16.36 18.47
N HIS A 209 -1.63 -15.26 19.18
CA HIS A 209 -2.43 -14.15 18.66
C HIS A 209 -1.70 -13.41 17.56
N LYS A 210 -0.39 -13.25 17.70
CA LYS A 210 0.47 -12.62 16.71
C LYS A 210 0.73 -13.60 15.57
N LEU A 211 0.30 -13.21 14.37
CA LEU A 211 0.64 -13.85 13.11
C LEU A 211 1.76 -13.06 12.44
N ASN A 212 2.71 -13.76 11.82
CA ASN A 212 3.78 -13.14 11.06
C ASN A 212 3.52 -13.35 9.57
N PHE A 213 3.76 -12.33 8.79
CA PHE A 213 3.54 -12.30 7.34
C PHE A 213 4.85 -12.00 6.66
N THR A 214 5.13 -12.73 5.57
CA THR A 214 6.24 -12.42 4.67
C THR A 214 5.72 -12.35 3.24
N PHE A 215 6.29 -11.46 2.45
CA PHE A 215 5.92 -11.33 1.05
C PHE A 215 7.14 -11.05 0.17
N ASP A 216 7.06 -11.56 -1.06
CA ASP A 216 7.91 -11.27 -2.19
C ASP A 216 6.96 -11.12 -3.39
N ILE A 217 6.62 -9.87 -3.70
CA ILE A 217 5.58 -9.51 -4.66
C ILE A 217 6.21 -8.99 -5.93
N VAL A 218 5.70 -9.47 -7.05
CA VAL A 218 6.05 -9.01 -8.39
C VAL A 218 4.87 -8.25 -8.98
N GLY A 219 5.13 -7.07 -9.53
CA GLY A 219 4.18 -6.29 -10.30
C GLY A 219 4.69 -6.02 -11.71
N GLU A 220 3.81 -6.02 -12.69
CA GLU A 220 4.11 -5.70 -14.08
C GLU A 220 3.51 -4.33 -14.43
N ARG A 221 4.29 -3.52 -15.14
CA ARG A 221 3.87 -2.19 -15.56
C ARG A 221 2.62 -2.26 -16.43
N VAL A 222 1.67 -1.41 -16.12
CA VAL A 222 0.46 -1.24 -16.94
C VAL A 222 0.75 -0.19 -18.01
N GLN A 223 0.54 -0.56 -19.26
CA GLN A 223 0.67 0.35 -20.42
C GLN A 223 -0.49 1.34 -20.50
#